data_1165f45e0aefd9ef5565cc89b705952f
#
_entry.id   1165f45e0aefd9ef5565cc89b705952f
#
_cell.length_a   1.000
_cell.length_b   1.000
_cell.length_c   1.000
_cell.angle_alpha   90.00
_cell.angle_beta   90.00
_cell.angle_gamma   90.00
#
_symmetry.space_group_name_H-M   'P 1'
#
loop_
_entity.id
_entity.type
_entity.pdbx_description
1 polymer ?
#
loop_
_entity_poly.entity_id
_entity_poly.type
_entity_poly.pdbx_seq_one_letter_code
_entity_poly.pdbx_strand_id
1 'polypeptide(L)'
;MNINSSEVGIFNGVDAAINAIFHAYGNFDDLMLTTSPTFGYYTPCAQMRGMQIKAIPYEGGGFQYPFYSICEFLTQNNPKILLICNPNNPTGTRLSPERIIEISKLSSKTLVVVDELYEAFTGDSVLPFVNFQTTPNLVVLRSLSKTAGLASLRIGFAIGHSKVINIVNRVTGPYDVNSFAVIAAFAALKDQSYIDSYVQEVLEARNWIKDQFEKHHVKHHIDGGNYFLLWPKSKPQQVEQKLKSSGILIRNMDKKKNLKGSIRVSIGTIDQMKRFWSAFRIVDEV
;
A
#
# COMPACT_ATOMS: atom_id res chain seq x y z
N MET A 1 -1.46 11.51 -19.12
CA MET A 1 -2.77 11.60 -18.46
C MET A 1 -3.21 13.05 -18.43
N ASN A 2 -4.47 13.32 -18.79
CA ASN A 2 -5.05 14.66 -18.64
C ASN A 2 -5.74 14.74 -17.27
N ILE A 3 -4.97 15.03 -16.21
CA ILE A 3 -5.49 15.24 -14.85
C ILE A 3 -5.41 16.75 -14.59
N ASN A 4 -6.56 17.35 -14.21
CA ASN A 4 -6.62 18.77 -13.88
C ASN A 4 -6.11 19.02 -12.44
N SER A 5 -5.59 20.19 -12.16
CA SER A 5 -5.14 20.56 -10.81
C SER A 5 -6.24 20.43 -9.75
N SER A 6 -7.49 20.68 -10.13
CA SER A 6 -8.65 20.52 -9.24
C SER A 6 -8.98 19.05 -8.89
N GLU A 7 -8.41 18.10 -9.61
CA GLU A 7 -8.55 16.65 -9.37
C GLU A 7 -7.42 16.09 -8.50
N VAL A 8 -6.49 16.94 -8.03
CA VAL A 8 -5.34 16.54 -7.21
C VAL A 8 -5.34 17.29 -5.87
N GLY A 9 -5.39 16.54 -4.77
CA GLY A 9 -5.12 17.05 -3.42
C GLY A 9 -3.69 16.70 -3.01
N ILE A 10 -3.01 17.63 -2.33
CA ILE A 10 -1.66 17.45 -1.79
C ILE A 10 -1.75 17.39 -0.27
N PHE A 11 -1.10 16.40 0.35
CA PHE A 11 -1.21 16.11 1.77
C PHE A 11 0.16 15.87 2.41
N ASN A 12 0.22 16.00 3.73
CA ASN A 12 1.41 15.68 4.53
C ASN A 12 1.64 14.16 4.63
N GLY A 13 1.93 13.55 3.47
CA GLY A 13 2.00 12.11 3.26
C GLY A 13 0.62 11.48 3.02
N VAL A 14 0.61 10.25 2.50
CA VAL A 14 -0.63 9.51 2.24
C VAL A 14 -1.40 9.21 3.53
N ASP A 15 -0.72 9.06 4.66
CA ASP A 15 -1.39 8.88 5.96
C ASP A 15 -2.34 10.05 6.27
N ALA A 16 -1.92 11.29 5.98
CA ALA A 16 -2.78 12.47 6.13
C ALA A 16 -3.95 12.47 5.14
N ALA A 17 -3.71 12.05 3.88
CA ALA A 17 -4.79 11.90 2.90
C ALA A 17 -5.83 10.86 3.34
N ILE A 18 -5.38 9.70 3.84
CA ILE A 18 -6.26 8.66 4.39
C ILE A 18 -7.09 9.24 5.54
N ASN A 19 -6.45 9.85 6.51
CA ASN A 19 -7.15 10.45 7.67
C ASN A 19 -8.17 11.51 7.23
N ALA A 20 -7.80 12.38 6.28
CA ALA A 20 -8.70 13.40 5.72
C ALA A 20 -9.91 12.77 5.02
N ILE A 21 -9.74 11.70 4.25
CA ILE A 21 -10.83 10.96 3.61
C ILE A 21 -11.80 10.41 4.66
N PHE A 22 -11.29 9.76 5.71
CA PHE A 22 -12.14 9.26 6.79
C PHE A 22 -12.85 10.40 7.53
N HIS A 23 -12.18 11.53 7.72
CA HIS A 23 -12.77 12.70 8.36
C HIS A 23 -13.88 13.32 7.51
N ALA A 24 -13.69 13.37 6.19
CA ALA A 24 -14.63 13.99 5.26
C ALA A 24 -15.85 13.11 4.94
N TYR A 25 -15.69 11.79 4.94
CA TYR A 25 -16.72 10.86 4.46
C TYR A 25 -17.25 9.90 5.53
N GLY A 26 -16.48 9.60 6.59
CA GLY A 26 -16.87 8.66 7.62
C GLY A 26 -17.60 9.32 8.78
N ASN A 27 -18.77 8.82 9.13
CA ASN A 27 -19.52 9.20 10.33
C ASN A 27 -19.56 8.03 11.32
N PHE A 28 -20.05 8.34 12.51
CA PHE A 28 -20.33 7.32 13.52
C PHE A 28 -21.29 6.26 12.94
N ASP A 29 -20.95 4.99 13.15
CA ASP A 29 -21.68 3.80 12.70
C ASP A 29 -21.69 3.56 11.17
N ASP A 30 -21.09 4.43 10.35
CA ASP A 30 -20.86 4.11 8.95
C ASP A 30 -19.93 2.90 8.79
N LEU A 31 -20.09 2.13 7.71
CA LEU A 31 -19.32 0.92 7.45
C LEU A 31 -18.12 1.17 6.54
N MET A 32 -16.92 0.78 6.99
CA MET A 32 -15.72 0.64 6.16
C MET A 32 -15.54 -0.81 5.74
N LEU A 33 -15.34 -1.05 4.44
CA LEU A 33 -14.94 -2.35 3.87
C LEU A 33 -13.46 -2.32 3.47
N THR A 34 -12.73 -3.40 3.76
CA THR A 34 -11.34 -3.60 3.32
C THR A 34 -11.00 -5.09 3.30
N THR A 35 -9.76 -5.42 2.96
CA THR A 35 -9.22 -6.79 3.03
C THR A 35 -8.37 -7.01 4.28
N SER A 36 -8.03 -8.28 4.61
CA SER A 36 -7.15 -8.63 5.73
C SER A 36 -6.25 -9.82 5.36
N PRO A 37 -4.90 -9.73 5.60
CA PRO A 37 -4.17 -8.60 6.18
C PRO A 37 -3.96 -7.46 5.20
N THR A 38 -3.96 -6.21 5.66
CA THR A 38 -3.68 -5.02 4.85
C THR A 38 -2.93 -3.95 5.66
N PHE A 39 -2.73 -2.76 5.11
CA PHE A 39 -2.05 -1.67 5.78
C PHE A 39 -2.79 -1.28 7.07
N GLY A 40 -2.05 -1.29 8.17
CA GLY A 40 -2.64 -1.21 9.50
C GLY A 40 -3.24 0.13 9.90
N TYR A 41 -2.97 1.22 9.15
CA TYR A 41 -3.42 2.56 9.50
C TYR A 41 -4.89 2.81 9.15
N TYR A 42 -5.49 2.05 8.24
CA TYR A 42 -6.92 2.20 7.90
C TYR A 42 -7.83 1.96 9.11
N THR A 43 -7.53 0.93 9.89
CA THR A 43 -8.31 0.58 11.08
C THR A 43 -8.39 1.70 12.12
N PRO A 44 -7.27 2.29 12.61
CA PRO A 44 -7.36 3.41 13.53
C PRO A 44 -8.06 4.65 12.95
N CYS A 45 -7.92 4.93 11.65
CA CYS A 45 -8.67 6.03 11.03
C CYS A 45 -10.19 5.81 11.10
N ALA A 46 -10.67 4.59 10.79
CA ALA A 46 -12.08 4.24 10.92
C ALA A 46 -12.55 4.30 12.38
N GLN A 47 -11.75 3.77 13.30
CA GLN A 47 -12.06 3.76 14.75
C GLN A 47 -12.16 5.17 15.33
N MET A 48 -11.29 6.09 14.93
CA MET A 48 -11.37 7.50 15.34
C MET A 48 -12.68 8.18 14.93
N ARG A 49 -13.34 7.67 13.88
CA ARG A 49 -14.65 8.15 13.41
C ARG A 49 -15.83 7.34 13.96
N GLY A 50 -15.57 6.33 14.79
CA GLY A 50 -16.61 5.43 15.30
C GLY A 50 -17.25 4.56 14.22
N MET A 51 -16.55 4.31 13.13
CA MET A 51 -17.05 3.47 12.03
C MET A 51 -16.97 1.99 12.36
N GLN A 52 -17.92 1.23 11.83
CA GLN A 52 -17.87 -0.23 11.78
C GLN A 52 -16.85 -0.69 10.73
N ILE A 53 -16.16 -1.81 10.98
CA ILE A 53 -15.11 -2.30 10.10
C ILE A 53 -15.42 -3.72 9.66
N LYS A 54 -15.55 -3.94 8.35
CA LYS A 54 -15.59 -5.26 7.73
C LYS A 54 -14.29 -5.49 6.97
N ALA A 55 -13.52 -6.49 7.39
CA ALA A 55 -12.32 -6.92 6.70
C ALA A 55 -12.50 -8.33 6.14
N ILE A 56 -12.48 -8.48 4.82
CA ILE A 56 -12.60 -9.76 4.13
C ILE A 56 -11.19 -10.35 3.97
N PRO A 57 -10.96 -11.62 4.40
CA PRO A 57 -9.65 -12.24 4.28
C PRO A 57 -9.28 -12.48 2.82
N TYR A 58 -7.97 -12.39 2.52
CA TYR A 58 -7.43 -12.91 1.27
C TYR A 58 -7.63 -14.42 1.16
N GLU A 59 -7.77 -14.92 -0.06
CA GLU A 59 -8.06 -16.33 -0.34
C GLU A 59 -6.77 -17.13 -0.56
N GLY A 60 -6.79 -18.38 -0.14
CA GLY A 60 -5.72 -19.35 -0.36
C GLY A 60 -4.37 -18.98 0.28
N GLY A 61 -3.40 -19.87 0.08
CA GLY A 61 -2.02 -19.69 0.59
C GLY A 61 -1.20 -18.64 -0.16
N GLY A 62 -1.65 -18.23 -1.35
CA GLY A 62 -1.03 -17.18 -2.18
C GLY A 62 -1.64 -15.79 -1.99
N PHE A 63 -2.47 -15.58 -0.98
CA PHE A 63 -3.13 -14.30 -0.70
C PHE A 63 -3.87 -13.71 -1.91
N GLN A 64 -4.67 -14.50 -2.60
CA GLN A 64 -5.47 -14.04 -3.73
C GLN A 64 -6.52 -13.03 -3.28
N TYR A 65 -6.71 -11.97 -4.06
CA TYR A 65 -7.70 -10.93 -3.72
C TYR A 65 -9.11 -11.51 -3.74
N PRO A 66 -9.92 -11.33 -2.69
CA PRO A 66 -11.25 -11.92 -2.56
C PRO A 66 -12.29 -11.12 -3.36
N PHE A 67 -12.11 -11.08 -4.69
CA PHE A 67 -12.85 -10.21 -5.60
C PHE A 67 -14.36 -10.40 -5.50
N TYR A 68 -14.83 -11.64 -5.62
CA TYR A 68 -16.26 -11.93 -5.61
C TYR A 68 -16.91 -11.64 -4.25
N SER A 69 -16.22 -11.98 -3.17
CA SER A 69 -16.70 -11.69 -1.80
C SER A 69 -16.78 -10.19 -1.53
N ILE A 70 -15.84 -9.39 -2.07
CA ILE A 70 -15.88 -7.92 -1.99
C ILE A 70 -17.07 -7.39 -2.80
N CYS A 71 -17.28 -7.85 -4.05
CA CYS A 71 -18.39 -7.42 -4.90
C CYS A 71 -19.76 -7.75 -4.28
N GLU A 72 -19.93 -8.97 -3.79
CA GLU A 72 -21.14 -9.41 -3.11
C GLU A 72 -21.44 -8.53 -1.87
N PHE A 73 -20.44 -8.38 -1.00
CA PHE A 73 -20.60 -7.58 0.20
C PHE A 73 -20.91 -6.11 -0.12
N LEU A 74 -20.25 -5.53 -1.12
CA LEU A 74 -20.45 -4.16 -1.58
C LEU A 74 -21.89 -3.91 -2.05
N THR A 75 -22.44 -4.83 -2.83
CA THR A 75 -23.81 -4.71 -3.37
C THR A 75 -24.89 -4.88 -2.31
N GLN A 76 -24.66 -5.76 -1.33
CA GLN A 76 -25.63 -6.04 -0.27
C GLN A 76 -25.66 -5.00 0.86
N ASN A 77 -24.49 -4.39 1.19
CA ASN A 77 -24.33 -3.60 2.41
C ASN A 77 -24.05 -2.11 2.18
N ASN A 78 -23.72 -1.67 0.95
CA ASN A 78 -23.40 -0.29 0.63
C ASN A 78 -22.45 0.39 1.62
N PRO A 79 -21.23 -0.13 1.89
CA PRO A 79 -20.30 0.49 2.81
C PRO A 79 -19.98 1.91 2.39
N LYS A 80 -19.74 2.80 3.35
CA LYS A 80 -19.43 4.20 3.08
C LYS A 80 -18.09 4.39 2.39
N ILE A 81 -17.09 3.60 2.80
CA ILE A 81 -15.73 3.61 2.25
C ILE A 81 -15.30 2.17 1.97
N LEU A 82 -14.73 1.93 0.80
CA LEU A 82 -13.97 0.72 0.48
C LEU A 82 -12.50 1.10 0.29
N LEU A 83 -11.59 0.49 1.08
CA LEU A 83 -10.14 0.64 0.96
C LEU A 83 -9.54 -0.55 0.22
N ILE A 84 -8.85 -0.30 -0.90
CA ILE A 84 -8.09 -1.25 -1.69
C ILE A 84 -6.61 -0.82 -1.66
N CYS A 85 -5.76 -1.58 -0.99
CA CYS A 85 -4.31 -1.38 -1.04
C CYS A 85 -3.76 -2.16 -2.25
N ASN A 86 -3.22 -1.49 -3.25
CA ASN A 86 -2.83 -2.10 -4.52
C ASN A 86 -1.51 -1.55 -5.08
N PRO A 87 -0.40 -2.29 -4.99
CA PRO A 87 -0.20 -3.59 -4.34
C PRO A 87 -0.42 -3.56 -2.83
N ASN A 88 -0.96 -4.66 -2.28
CA ASN A 88 -1.30 -4.74 -0.87
C ASN A 88 -0.06 -4.85 0.04
N ASN A 89 -0.01 -4.07 1.08
CA ASN A 89 0.97 -4.21 2.15
C ASN A 89 0.32 -4.98 3.34
N PRO A 90 0.80 -6.20 3.69
CA PRO A 90 2.16 -6.70 3.42
C PRO A 90 2.25 -7.86 2.40
N THR A 91 1.18 -8.25 1.74
CA THR A 91 1.18 -9.47 0.90
C THR A 91 1.73 -9.22 -0.51
N GLY A 92 1.72 -7.98 -1.00
CA GLY A 92 2.07 -7.67 -2.37
C GLY A 92 0.96 -7.96 -3.38
N THR A 93 -0.14 -8.57 -2.94
CA THR A 93 -1.28 -8.94 -3.80
C THR A 93 -1.74 -7.78 -4.66
N ARG A 94 -2.04 -8.08 -5.92
CA ARG A 94 -2.46 -7.11 -6.92
C ARG A 94 -3.87 -7.38 -7.40
N LEU A 95 -4.57 -6.32 -7.72
CA LEU A 95 -5.86 -6.32 -8.41
C LEU A 95 -5.71 -5.51 -9.70
N SER A 96 -6.18 -6.03 -10.82
CA SER A 96 -6.04 -5.34 -12.10
C SER A 96 -6.87 -4.05 -12.15
N PRO A 97 -6.45 -3.05 -12.95
CA PRO A 97 -7.20 -1.81 -13.12
C PRO A 97 -8.65 -2.01 -13.52
N GLU A 98 -8.93 -2.99 -14.41
CA GLU A 98 -10.29 -3.31 -14.88
C GLU A 98 -11.18 -3.76 -13.72
N ARG A 99 -10.64 -4.62 -12.82
CA ARG A 99 -11.35 -5.10 -11.64
C ARG A 99 -11.63 -3.98 -10.63
N ILE A 100 -10.69 -3.04 -10.47
CA ILE A 100 -10.88 -1.86 -9.61
C ILE A 100 -12.01 -0.98 -10.16
N ILE A 101 -12.02 -0.74 -11.47
CA ILE A 101 -13.08 0.03 -12.15
C ILE A 101 -14.42 -0.70 -12.06
N GLU A 102 -14.44 -2.02 -12.25
CA GLU A 102 -15.63 -2.84 -12.07
C GLU A 102 -16.23 -2.67 -10.66
N ILE A 103 -15.40 -2.82 -9.62
CA ILE A 103 -15.81 -2.59 -8.23
C ILE A 103 -16.39 -1.18 -8.03
N SER A 104 -15.74 -0.15 -8.57
CA SER A 104 -16.18 1.24 -8.37
C SER A 104 -17.58 1.54 -8.97
N LYS A 105 -17.96 0.77 -9.99
CA LYS A 105 -19.28 0.89 -10.65
C LYS A 105 -20.41 0.15 -9.93
N LEU A 106 -20.09 -0.79 -9.03
CA LEU A 106 -21.12 -1.58 -8.33
C LEU A 106 -21.91 -0.76 -7.31
N SER A 107 -21.33 0.28 -6.72
CA SER A 107 -22.02 1.14 -5.76
C SER A 107 -21.55 2.59 -5.89
N SER A 108 -22.41 3.44 -6.43
CA SER A 108 -22.16 4.90 -6.50
C SER A 108 -22.21 5.59 -5.13
N LYS A 109 -22.69 4.90 -4.10
CA LYS A 109 -22.79 5.40 -2.71
C LYS A 109 -21.52 5.15 -1.92
N THR A 110 -20.65 4.24 -2.38
CA THR A 110 -19.40 3.87 -1.73
C THR A 110 -18.25 4.66 -2.33
N LEU A 111 -17.46 5.35 -1.49
CA LEU A 111 -16.20 5.92 -1.91
C LEU A 111 -15.16 4.79 -1.99
N VAL A 112 -14.66 4.52 -3.19
CA VAL A 112 -13.60 3.53 -3.43
C VAL A 112 -12.26 4.24 -3.40
N VAL A 113 -11.43 3.90 -2.41
CA VAL A 113 -10.09 4.48 -2.23
C VAL A 113 -9.05 3.41 -2.57
N VAL A 114 -8.23 3.69 -3.57
CA VAL A 114 -7.16 2.80 -4.04
C VAL A 114 -5.82 3.37 -3.60
N ASP A 115 -5.17 2.67 -2.69
CA ASP A 115 -3.85 3.05 -2.19
C ASP A 115 -2.77 2.43 -3.06
N GLU A 116 -2.21 3.23 -3.97
CA GLU A 116 -1.20 2.84 -4.96
C GLU A 116 0.23 3.24 -4.54
N LEU A 117 0.57 3.18 -3.24
CA LEU A 117 1.90 3.55 -2.77
C LEU A 117 3.03 2.71 -3.38
N TYR A 118 2.75 1.50 -3.82
CA TYR A 118 3.74 0.55 -4.33
C TYR A 118 3.60 0.24 -5.82
N GLU A 119 2.71 0.93 -6.53
CA GLU A 119 2.37 0.61 -7.93
C GLU A 119 3.56 0.70 -8.89
N ALA A 120 4.52 1.59 -8.64
CA ALA A 120 5.70 1.71 -9.48
C ALA A 120 6.53 0.42 -9.59
N PHE A 121 6.40 -0.50 -8.63
CA PHE A 121 7.07 -1.80 -8.66
C PHE A 121 6.31 -2.87 -9.47
N THR A 122 5.15 -2.53 -10.04
CA THR A 122 4.30 -3.44 -10.83
C THR A 122 3.80 -2.83 -12.14
N GLY A 123 3.65 -1.52 -12.22
CA GLY A 123 3.05 -0.80 -13.33
C GLY A 123 1.52 -0.93 -13.43
N ASP A 124 0.86 -1.47 -12.41
CA ASP A 124 -0.58 -1.76 -12.41
C ASP A 124 -1.43 -0.58 -11.89
N SER A 125 -1.15 0.67 -12.29
CA SER A 125 -1.98 1.81 -11.89
C SER A 125 -3.34 1.82 -12.54
N VAL A 126 -4.39 2.17 -11.77
CA VAL A 126 -5.73 2.41 -12.33
C VAL A 126 -5.83 3.77 -13.02
N LEU A 127 -4.94 4.72 -12.71
CA LEU A 127 -5.01 6.10 -13.22
C LEU A 127 -5.06 6.22 -14.76
N PRO A 128 -4.31 5.44 -15.55
CA PRO A 128 -4.39 5.51 -17.01
C PRO A 128 -5.75 5.10 -17.60
N PHE A 129 -6.54 4.33 -16.85
CA PHE A 129 -7.78 3.70 -17.29
C PHE A 129 -9.03 4.36 -16.71
N VAL A 130 -8.90 5.19 -15.66
CA VAL A 130 -10.04 5.80 -14.99
C VAL A 130 -10.47 7.10 -15.69
N ASN A 131 -11.79 7.28 -15.80
CA ASN A 131 -12.38 8.56 -16.12
C ASN A 131 -13.24 9.02 -14.91
N PHE A 132 -12.77 10.02 -14.20
CA PHE A 132 -13.44 10.52 -12.99
C PHE A 132 -14.81 11.12 -13.23
N GLN A 133 -15.19 11.44 -14.47
CA GLN A 133 -16.54 11.88 -14.80
C GLN A 133 -17.54 10.70 -14.80
N THR A 134 -17.08 9.50 -15.16
CA THR A 134 -17.90 8.29 -15.16
C THR A 134 -17.76 7.44 -13.90
N THR A 135 -16.68 7.63 -13.15
CA THR A 135 -16.38 6.97 -11.87
C THR A 135 -16.04 7.99 -10.78
N PRO A 136 -16.97 8.91 -10.44
CA PRO A 136 -16.69 10.04 -9.55
C PRO A 136 -16.43 9.64 -8.09
N ASN A 137 -16.75 8.41 -7.73
CA ASN A 137 -16.57 7.83 -6.40
C ASN A 137 -15.23 7.07 -6.24
N LEU A 138 -14.29 7.17 -7.20
CA LEU A 138 -12.98 6.56 -7.10
C LEU A 138 -11.92 7.62 -6.78
N VAL A 139 -11.07 7.32 -5.78
CA VAL A 139 -9.91 8.14 -5.38
C VAL A 139 -8.67 7.26 -5.37
N VAL A 140 -7.59 7.74 -5.96
CA VAL A 140 -6.29 7.06 -6.00
C VAL A 140 -5.30 7.80 -5.13
N LEU A 141 -4.62 7.09 -4.24
CA LEU A 141 -3.57 7.65 -3.38
C LEU A 141 -2.20 7.32 -3.96
N ARG A 142 -1.32 8.33 -3.99
CA ARG A 142 0.04 8.23 -4.55
C ARG A 142 1.06 8.88 -3.62
N SER A 143 2.30 8.42 -3.69
CA SER A 143 3.38 8.97 -2.86
C SER A 143 4.74 8.85 -3.53
N LEU A 144 5.66 9.73 -3.19
CA LEU A 144 7.08 9.65 -3.52
C LEU A 144 7.92 9.00 -2.42
N SER A 145 7.27 8.48 -1.38
CA SER A 145 7.93 7.90 -0.19
C SER A 145 8.66 6.59 -0.49
N LYS A 146 8.26 5.85 -1.53
CA LYS A 146 8.79 4.50 -1.81
C LYS A 146 9.74 4.45 -2.99
N THR A 147 9.70 5.45 -3.87
CA THR A 147 10.46 5.46 -5.12
C THR A 147 11.48 6.58 -5.21
N ALA A 148 11.23 7.73 -4.57
CA ALA A 148 12.10 8.90 -4.66
C ALA A 148 12.88 9.19 -3.36
N GLY A 149 12.85 8.29 -2.37
CA GLY A 149 13.56 8.50 -1.10
C GLY A 149 12.97 9.60 -0.20
N LEU A 150 11.78 10.12 -0.52
CA LEU A 150 11.18 11.30 0.14
C LEU A 150 10.25 10.94 1.32
N ALA A 151 10.39 9.76 1.91
CA ALA A 151 9.49 9.30 2.98
C ALA A 151 9.44 10.24 4.19
N SER A 152 10.58 10.81 4.60
CA SER A 152 10.68 11.73 5.74
C SER A 152 10.15 13.13 5.46
N LEU A 153 10.07 13.55 4.21
CA LEU A 153 9.52 14.86 3.82
C LEU A 153 8.00 14.91 3.86
N ARG A 154 7.34 13.77 3.99
CA ARG A 154 5.89 13.67 4.15
C ARG A 154 5.12 14.35 3.04
N ILE A 155 5.20 13.83 1.80
CA ILE A 155 4.36 14.27 0.69
C ILE A 155 3.59 13.12 0.08
N GLY A 156 2.29 13.33 -0.13
CA GLY A 156 1.37 12.37 -0.71
C GLY A 156 0.28 13.08 -1.49
N PHE A 157 -0.39 12.34 -2.34
CA PHE A 157 -1.39 12.85 -3.26
C PHE A 157 -2.66 12.01 -3.17
N ALA A 158 -3.82 12.67 -3.24
CA ALA A 158 -5.10 12.03 -3.55
C ALA A 158 -5.59 12.55 -4.89
N ILE A 159 -5.92 11.66 -5.79
CA ILE A 159 -6.30 11.97 -7.16
C ILE A 159 -7.70 11.40 -7.41
N GLY A 160 -8.65 12.23 -7.81
CA GLY A 160 -10.05 11.85 -7.96
C GLY A 160 -10.90 12.95 -8.57
N HIS A 161 -12.20 12.72 -8.65
CA HIS A 161 -13.13 13.73 -9.13
C HIS A 161 -13.02 15.02 -8.30
N SER A 162 -12.99 16.18 -8.97
CA SER A 162 -12.76 17.48 -8.33
C SER A 162 -13.69 17.80 -7.15
N LYS A 163 -14.96 17.37 -7.20
CA LYS A 163 -15.89 17.50 -6.07
C LYS A 163 -15.45 16.70 -4.85
N VAL A 164 -14.92 15.48 -5.05
CA VAL A 164 -14.43 14.63 -3.96
C VAL A 164 -13.17 15.24 -3.34
N ILE A 165 -12.21 15.62 -4.18
CA ILE A 165 -10.96 16.26 -3.73
C ILE A 165 -11.25 17.56 -2.96
N ASN A 166 -12.18 18.39 -3.44
CA ASN A 166 -12.59 19.60 -2.75
C ASN A 166 -13.17 19.31 -1.35
N ILE A 167 -14.00 18.26 -1.21
CA ILE A 167 -14.56 17.88 0.09
C ILE A 167 -13.44 17.42 1.03
N VAL A 168 -12.52 16.59 0.56
CA VAL A 168 -11.38 16.08 1.38
C VAL A 168 -10.46 17.23 1.80
N ASN A 169 -10.20 18.20 0.94
CA ASN A 169 -9.36 19.37 1.26
C ASN A 169 -9.98 20.30 2.33
N ARG A 170 -11.30 20.28 2.52
CA ARG A 170 -11.97 21.14 3.53
C ARG A 170 -11.71 20.72 4.98
N VAL A 171 -11.27 19.49 5.20
CA VAL A 171 -10.99 18.96 6.55
C VAL A 171 -9.51 18.97 6.90
N THR A 172 -8.68 19.53 6.02
CA THR A 172 -7.24 19.72 6.25
C THR A 172 -6.94 21.17 6.65
N GLY A 173 -5.83 21.39 7.35
CA GLY A 173 -5.34 22.72 7.66
C GLY A 173 -4.82 23.46 6.41
N PRO A 174 -4.82 24.79 6.41
CA PRO A 174 -4.41 25.57 5.24
C PRO A 174 -2.90 25.50 4.96
N TYR A 175 -2.08 24.99 5.90
CA TYR A 175 -0.62 24.96 5.83
C TYR A 175 -0.04 23.58 6.16
N ASP A 176 -0.78 22.51 5.91
CA ASP A 176 -0.41 21.15 6.32
C ASP A 176 0.83 20.61 5.60
N VAL A 177 1.11 21.08 4.37
CA VAL A 177 2.22 20.59 3.56
C VAL A 177 3.38 21.57 3.64
N ASN A 178 4.55 21.10 4.07
CA ASN A 178 5.74 21.93 4.17
C ASN A 178 6.36 22.24 2.80
N SER A 179 6.93 23.44 2.65
CA SER A 179 7.48 23.93 1.39
C SER A 179 8.67 23.11 0.89
N PHE A 180 9.50 22.53 1.78
CA PHE A 180 10.62 21.67 1.38
C PHE A 180 10.12 20.40 0.69
N ALA A 181 9.03 19.80 1.19
CA ALA A 181 8.42 18.65 0.56
C ALA A 181 7.90 18.97 -0.85
N VAL A 182 7.29 20.14 -1.03
CA VAL A 182 6.78 20.58 -2.34
C VAL A 182 7.92 20.76 -3.35
N ILE A 183 9.00 21.45 -2.96
CA ILE A 183 10.17 21.67 -3.81
C ILE A 183 10.83 20.33 -4.17
N ALA A 184 11.04 19.45 -3.20
CA ALA A 184 11.65 18.15 -3.41
C ALA A 184 10.77 17.24 -4.28
N ALA A 185 9.44 17.26 -4.08
CA ALA A 185 8.51 16.51 -4.92
C ALA A 185 8.55 16.98 -6.37
N PHE A 186 8.58 18.30 -6.59
CA PHE A 186 8.68 18.87 -7.93
C PHE A 186 9.98 18.47 -8.63
N ALA A 187 11.11 18.46 -7.91
CA ALA A 187 12.38 17.99 -8.43
C ALA A 187 12.34 16.49 -8.78
N ALA A 188 11.83 15.66 -7.86
CA ALA A 188 11.70 14.22 -8.07
C ALA A 188 10.80 13.84 -9.24
N LEU A 189 9.65 14.54 -9.40
CA LEU A 189 8.74 14.30 -10.53
C LEU A 189 9.35 14.69 -11.88
N LYS A 190 10.36 15.57 -11.90
CA LYS A 190 11.12 15.91 -13.11
C LYS A 190 12.26 14.95 -13.39
N ASP A 191 12.72 14.20 -12.41
CA ASP A 191 13.81 13.22 -12.55
C ASP A 191 13.25 11.80 -12.59
N GLN A 192 12.46 11.54 -13.62
CA GLN A 192 11.88 10.21 -13.84
C GLN A 192 12.96 9.14 -14.03
N SER A 193 14.10 9.50 -14.62
CA SER A 193 15.21 8.59 -14.87
C SER A 193 15.79 8.01 -13.57
N TYR A 194 15.90 8.83 -12.51
CA TYR A 194 16.30 8.36 -11.18
C TYR A 194 15.29 7.37 -10.60
N ILE A 195 14.00 7.72 -10.66
CA ILE A 195 12.92 6.85 -10.14
C ILE A 195 12.92 5.51 -10.86
N ASP A 196 13.00 5.51 -12.20
CA ASP A 196 12.99 4.30 -13.02
C ASP A 196 14.22 3.42 -12.72
N SER A 197 15.41 4.01 -12.59
CA SER A 197 16.63 3.30 -12.24
C SER A 197 16.54 2.67 -10.84
N TYR A 198 16.00 3.39 -9.86
CA TYR A 198 15.80 2.85 -8.51
C TYR A 198 14.78 1.69 -8.49
N VAL A 199 13.67 1.85 -9.22
CA VAL A 199 12.66 0.79 -9.35
C VAL A 199 13.26 -0.46 -9.98
N GLN A 200 14.03 -0.29 -11.06
CA GLN A 200 14.71 -1.39 -11.74
C GLN A 200 15.68 -2.14 -10.80
N GLU A 201 16.50 -1.41 -10.04
CA GLU A 201 17.41 -2.00 -9.07
C GLU A 201 16.67 -2.83 -8.01
N VAL A 202 15.55 -2.33 -7.51
CA VAL A 202 14.71 -3.07 -6.55
C VAL A 202 14.10 -4.33 -7.18
N LEU A 203 13.67 -4.26 -8.46
CA LEU A 203 13.13 -5.42 -9.16
C LEU A 203 14.19 -6.50 -9.40
N GLU A 204 15.41 -6.12 -9.75
CA GLU A 204 16.55 -7.03 -9.88
C GLU A 204 16.89 -7.70 -8.53
N ALA A 205 16.95 -6.90 -7.47
CA ALA A 205 17.18 -7.41 -6.12
C ALA A 205 16.06 -8.36 -5.64
N ARG A 206 14.81 -8.06 -6.02
CA ARG A 206 13.64 -8.92 -5.75
C ARG A 206 13.77 -10.28 -6.43
N ASN A 207 14.13 -10.30 -7.70
CA ASN A 207 14.33 -11.54 -8.44
C ASN A 207 15.48 -12.35 -7.84
N TRP A 208 16.62 -11.70 -7.59
CA TRP A 208 17.78 -12.35 -6.99
C TRP A 208 17.46 -13.02 -5.65
N ILE A 209 16.77 -12.32 -4.73
CA ILE A 209 16.43 -12.87 -3.41
C ILE A 209 15.39 -14.00 -3.50
N LYS A 210 14.44 -13.88 -4.45
CA LYS A 210 13.48 -14.94 -4.74
C LYS A 210 14.18 -16.24 -5.17
N ASP A 211 15.13 -16.15 -6.09
CA ASP A 211 15.94 -17.29 -6.53
C ASP A 211 16.70 -17.95 -5.37
N GLN A 212 17.22 -17.13 -4.43
CA GLN A 212 17.87 -17.69 -3.23
C GLN A 212 16.88 -18.48 -2.37
N PHE A 213 15.67 -17.97 -2.15
CA PHE A 213 14.65 -18.66 -1.37
C PHE A 213 14.19 -19.95 -2.02
N GLU A 214 13.98 -19.96 -3.32
CA GLU A 214 13.60 -21.15 -4.09
C GLU A 214 14.71 -22.22 -4.04
N LYS A 215 15.96 -21.83 -4.30
CA LYS A 215 17.14 -22.70 -4.26
C LYS A 215 17.34 -23.37 -2.90
N HIS A 216 17.02 -22.69 -1.82
CA HIS A 216 17.23 -23.17 -0.45
C HIS A 216 15.93 -23.62 0.24
N HIS A 217 14.83 -23.75 -0.53
CA HIS A 217 13.52 -24.19 -0.04
C HIS A 217 12.99 -23.40 1.15
N VAL A 218 13.26 -22.10 1.18
CA VAL A 218 12.79 -21.19 2.23
C VAL A 218 11.34 -20.79 1.96
N LYS A 219 10.47 -21.01 2.94
CA LYS A 219 9.04 -20.63 2.81
C LYS A 219 8.91 -19.11 2.75
N HIS A 220 8.45 -18.59 1.62
CA HIS A 220 8.31 -17.16 1.36
C HIS A 220 7.06 -16.83 0.55
N HIS A 221 6.73 -15.55 0.49
CA HIS A 221 5.75 -14.99 -0.43
C HIS A 221 6.25 -13.63 -0.93
N ILE A 222 6.42 -13.51 -2.24
CA ILE A 222 6.88 -12.30 -2.94
C ILE A 222 5.92 -12.04 -4.09
N ASP A 223 5.36 -10.82 -4.14
CA ASP A 223 4.49 -10.35 -5.23
C ASP A 223 4.79 -8.87 -5.53
N GLY A 224 3.80 -8.03 -5.73
CA GLY A 224 3.98 -6.60 -5.99
C GLY A 224 4.54 -5.84 -4.78
N GLY A 225 5.29 -4.83 -4.95
CA GLY A 225 5.89 -4.03 -3.90
C GLY A 225 7.36 -4.31 -3.67
N ASN A 226 7.99 -3.49 -2.82
CA ASN A 226 9.40 -3.59 -2.44
C ASN A 226 9.58 -4.28 -1.09
N TYR A 227 8.89 -5.38 -0.88
CA TYR A 227 8.99 -6.21 0.33
C TYR A 227 8.56 -7.64 0.02
N PHE A 228 8.91 -8.55 0.94
CA PHE A 228 8.43 -9.92 0.96
C PHE A 228 8.06 -10.38 2.36
N LEU A 229 7.26 -11.43 2.43
CA LEU A 229 7.00 -12.21 3.62
C LEU A 229 7.88 -13.46 3.62
N LEU A 230 8.38 -13.82 4.79
CA LEU A 230 9.23 -14.97 5.02
C LEU A 230 8.79 -15.70 6.28
N TRP A 231 8.71 -17.03 6.22
CA TRP A 231 8.43 -17.89 7.38
C TRP A 231 9.71 -18.63 7.79
N PRO A 232 10.48 -18.09 8.73
CA PRO A 232 11.70 -18.74 9.20
C PRO A 232 11.37 -20.06 9.93
N LYS A 233 12.37 -20.97 10.01
CA LYS A 233 12.32 -22.18 10.85
C LYS A 233 12.31 -21.80 12.33
N SER A 234 13.09 -20.81 12.69
CA SER A 234 13.19 -20.25 14.04
C SER A 234 12.01 -19.33 14.35
N LYS A 235 11.77 -19.07 15.63
CA LYS A 235 10.72 -18.12 16.05
C LYS A 235 11.01 -16.72 15.50
N PRO A 236 10.02 -16.03 14.88
CA PRO A 236 10.19 -14.69 14.28
C PRO A 236 10.86 -13.67 15.22
N GLN A 237 10.54 -13.72 16.49
CA GLN A 237 11.14 -12.82 17.48
C GLN A 237 12.64 -13.05 17.66
N GLN A 238 13.09 -14.30 17.64
CA GLN A 238 14.52 -14.64 17.74
C GLN A 238 15.27 -14.20 16.49
N VAL A 239 14.70 -14.44 15.30
CA VAL A 239 15.26 -13.98 14.03
C VAL A 239 15.38 -12.46 13.99
N GLU A 240 14.31 -11.74 14.41
CA GLU A 240 14.31 -10.28 14.49
C GLU A 240 15.45 -9.76 15.39
N GLN A 241 15.62 -10.34 16.60
CA GLN A 241 16.67 -9.93 17.54
C GLN A 241 18.08 -10.19 17.00
N LYS A 242 18.31 -11.37 16.44
CA LYS A 242 19.64 -11.74 15.89
C LYS A 242 19.99 -10.89 14.67
N LEU A 243 19.05 -10.66 13.73
CA LEU A 243 19.27 -9.77 12.58
C LEU A 243 19.52 -8.32 13.03
N LYS A 244 18.78 -7.84 14.04
CA LYS A 244 19.00 -6.51 14.63
C LYS A 244 20.41 -6.37 15.21
N SER A 245 20.93 -7.39 15.87
CA SER A 245 22.32 -7.40 16.39
C SER A 245 23.37 -7.32 15.27
N SER A 246 23.01 -7.76 14.04
CA SER A 246 23.81 -7.63 12.82
C SER A 246 23.55 -6.32 12.06
N GLY A 247 22.81 -5.37 12.65
CA GLY A 247 22.46 -4.09 12.03
C GLY A 247 21.43 -4.20 10.91
N ILE A 248 20.58 -5.25 10.90
CA ILE A 248 19.52 -5.47 9.92
C ILE A 248 18.18 -5.38 10.62
N LEU A 249 17.38 -4.36 10.27
CA LEU A 249 16.06 -4.15 10.82
C LEU A 249 15.00 -4.78 9.90
N ILE A 250 14.15 -5.62 10.48
CA ILE A 250 13.03 -6.27 9.81
C ILE A 250 11.75 -6.04 10.61
N ARG A 251 10.61 -6.43 10.06
CA ARG A 251 9.32 -6.32 10.72
C ARG A 251 8.80 -7.70 11.11
N ASN A 252 8.61 -7.93 12.41
CA ASN A 252 7.93 -9.12 12.92
C ASN A 252 6.41 -9.02 12.62
N MET A 253 5.86 -10.03 11.96
CA MET A 253 4.46 -10.10 11.57
C MET A 253 3.66 -11.16 12.34
N ASP A 254 4.28 -11.87 13.27
CA ASP A 254 3.71 -13.02 13.99
C ASP A 254 2.37 -12.72 14.68
N LYS A 255 2.21 -11.50 15.19
CA LYS A 255 0.96 -11.05 15.84
C LYS A 255 -0.14 -10.61 14.86
N LYS A 256 0.14 -10.57 13.55
CA LYS A 256 -0.85 -10.16 12.56
C LYS A 256 -1.71 -11.34 12.14
N LYS A 257 -3.03 -11.13 12.07
CA LYS A 257 -3.98 -12.15 11.59
C LYS A 257 -3.55 -12.65 10.20
N ASN A 258 -3.58 -13.95 10.01
CA ASN A 258 -3.21 -14.66 8.77
C ASN A 258 -1.70 -14.59 8.40
N LEU A 259 -0.83 -14.04 9.27
CA LEU A 259 0.62 -13.92 9.03
C LEU A 259 1.44 -14.56 10.16
N LYS A 260 0.83 -15.45 10.95
CA LYS A 260 1.49 -16.11 12.08
C LYS A 260 2.78 -16.80 11.63
N GLY A 261 3.84 -16.64 12.41
CA GLY A 261 5.15 -17.21 12.14
C GLY A 261 5.97 -16.46 11.08
N SER A 262 5.51 -15.34 10.56
CA SER A 262 6.21 -14.62 9.48
C SER A 262 6.94 -13.36 9.94
N ILE A 263 7.91 -12.96 9.12
CA ILE A 263 8.57 -11.66 9.13
C ILE A 263 8.35 -10.98 7.78
N ARG A 264 8.36 -9.63 7.76
CA ARG A 264 8.38 -8.84 6.53
C ARG A 264 9.71 -8.13 6.40
N VAL A 265 10.33 -8.24 5.23
CA VAL A 265 11.59 -7.60 4.90
C VAL A 265 11.38 -6.66 3.72
N SER A 266 11.88 -5.43 3.81
CA SER A 266 11.88 -4.51 2.67
C SER A 266 13.01 -4.88 1.72
N ILE A 267 12.75 -4.79 0.42
CA ILE A 267 13.73 -4.99 -0.64
C ILE A 267 14.38 -3.63 -0.91
N GLY A 268 15.69 -3.60 -0.85
CA GLY A 268 16.50 -2.46 -1.23
C GLY A 268 17.39 -2.80 -2.42
N THR A 269 18.65 -2.37 -2.41
CA THR A 269 19.62 -2.71 -3.45
C THR A 269 20.02 -4.19 -3.41
N ILE A 270 20.59 -4.70 -4.49
CA ILE A 270 21.07 -6.09 -4.55
C ILE A 270 22.11 -6.39 -3.46
N ASP A 271 22.97 -5.44 -3.13
CA ASP A 271 23.99 -5.61 -2.07
C ASP A 271 23.36 -5.65 -0.68
N GLN A 272 22.31 -4.88 -0.44
CA GLN A 272 21.52 -4.96 0.80
C GLN A 272 20.82 -6.33 0.92
N MET A 273 20.30 -6.86 -0.17
CA MET A 273 19.68 -8.19 -0.16
C MET A 273 20.71 -9.31 0.03
N LYS A 274 21.91 -9.21 -0.56
CA LYS A 274 23.02 -10.13 -0.31
C LYS A 274 23.45 -10.11 1.17
N ARG A 275 23.56 -8.92 1.76
CA ARG A 275 23.87 -8.77 3.19
C ARG A 275 22.80 -9.40 4.07
N PHE A 276 21.51 -9.11 3.78
CA PHE A 276 20.39 -9.74 4.48
C PHE A 276 20.46 -11.25 4.37
N TRP A 277 20.62 -11.80 3.16
CA TRP A 277 20.65 -13.23 2.91
C TRP A 277 21.79 -13.94 3.66
N SER A 278 22.99 -13.37 3.63
CA SER A 278 24.15 -13.92 4.35
C SER A 278 23.91 -13.99 5.85
N ALA A 279 23.33 -12.96 6.44
CA ALA A 279 22.97 -12.94 7.86
C ALA A 279 21.81 -13.89 8.18
N PHE A 280 20.76 -13.90 7.35
CA PHE A 280 19.59 -14.74 7.56
C PHE A 280 19.93 -16.24 7.53
N ARG A 281 20.79 -16.67 6.61
CA ARG A 281 21.24 -18.07 6.53
C ARG A 281 21.88 -18.56 7.82
N ILE A 282 22.70 -17.74 8.45
CA ILE A 282 23.36 -18.06 9.73
C ILE A 282 22.31 -18.11 10.86
N VAL A 283 21.39 -17.16 10.88
CA VAL A 283 20.41 -17.01 11.95
C VAL A 283 19.36 -18.14 11.93
N ASP A 284 18.97 -18.61 10.76
CA ASP A 284 17.88 -19.58 10.57
C ASP A 284 18.37 -20.96 10.07
N GLU A 285 19.68 -21.16 10.05
CA GLU A 285 20.36 -22.43 9.68
C GLU A 285 19.90 -22.98 8.31
N VAL A 286 19.97 -22.10 7.29
CA VAL A 286 19.55 -22.36 5.90
C VAL A 286 20.74 -22.65 4.99
#